data_e091784b310b5565e2c76303cdb596c0
#
_entry.id   e091784b310b5565e2c76303cdb596c0
#
_cell.length_a   1.000
_cell.length_b   1.000
_cell.length_c   1.000
_cell.angle_alpha   90.00
_cell.angle_beta   90.00
_cell.angle_gamma   90.00
#
_symmetry.space_group_name_H-M   'P 1'
#
loop_
_entity.id
_entity.type
_entity.pdbx_description
1 polymer ?
#
loop_
_entity_poly.entity_id
_entity_poly.type
_entity_poly.pdbx_seq_one_letter_code
_entity_poly.pdbx_strand_id
1 'polypeptide(L)'
;MKKIMEKVSILALSFILTTSFSISSAQSEMFAYYKDMPHSMIELLVSLPSAGIMVSLIFNKWIECLLSERQMIVTGLVAYALCGFIPLISPAYPVVFLSRIIFGMAVGLLNVSAIAIISERYKGKERIQTLGIRGSAEVVGTAVLTFGVSFLIRFGWQAAFLVYGISIPILLLYLLFVPYGNSADLIEEEHRETKMTGGQWRTALGLAVVAAAIVLSNVMITVRIPSVVEQVGHGTAQTAGIILAAMQFVGILAGLAFSPLTHLFRERLLLVSGVAFGLTQLLIGFSSNLPILALVTIASGFTYSVALTTVYHVLSDKMPAGVLSQATSIAVLGCSTGSIATTFVLSLLGTVSSAPAFIFGFSGLLMILVSVFGLWIVKHSGK
;
A
#
# COMPACT_ATOMS: atom_id res chain seq x y z
N MET A 1 24.02 4.19 21.98
CA MET A 1 23.90 3.00 21.13
C MET A 1 22.55 2.29 21.31
N LYS A 2 22.11 1.90 22.52
CA LYS A 2 20.81 1.22 22.74
C LYS A 2 19.60 1.98 22.20
N LYS A 3 19.45 3.29 22.45
CA LYS A 3 18.34 4.11 21.93
C LYS A 3 18.28 4.17 20.40
N ILE A 4 19.42 4.18 19.71
CA ILE A 4 19.49 4.18 18.25
C ILE A 4 19.01 2.83 17.72
N MET A 5 19.47 1.72 18.31
CA MET A 5 19.05 0.37 17.92
C MET A 5 17.57 0.13 18.18
N GLU A 6 17.02 0.65 19.28
CA GLU A 6 15.59 0.65 19.56
C GLU A 6 14.80 1.36 18.45
N LYS A 7 15.22 2.60 18.09
CA LYS A 7 14.58 3.38 17.02
C LYS A 7 14.66 2.67 15.65
N VAL A 8 15.82 2.08 15.34
CA VAL A 8 15.99 1.29 14.11
C VAL A 8 15.08 0.06 14.11
N SER A 9 14.95 -0.65 15.24
CA SER A 9 14.10 -1.83 15.36
C SER A 9 12.61 -1.50 15.20
N ILE A 10 12.15 -0.37 15.75
CA ILE A 10 10.77 0.11 15.57
C ILE A 10 10.52 0.52 14.11
N LEU A 11 11.46 1.25 13.49
CA LEU A 11 11.34 1.65 12.09
C LEU A 11 11.43 0.47 11.13
N ALA A 12 12.15 -0.60 11.48
CA ALA A 12 12.23 -1.82 10.69
C ALA A 12 10.86 -2.51 10.53
N LEU A 13 9.94 -2.38 11.50
CA LEU A 13 8.57 -2.85 11.36
C LEU A 13 7.89 -2.25 10.12
N SER A 14 8.17 -0.97 9.85
CA SER A 14 7.55 -0.24 8.75
C SER A 14 8.03 -0.71 7.37
N PHE A 15 9.20 -1.34 7.31
CA PHE A 15 9.80 -1.85 6.09
C PHE A 15 8.94 -2.92 5.39
N ILE A 16 8.07 -3.61 6.13
CA ILE A 16 7.25 -4.74 5.63
C ILE A 16 5.76 -4.42 5.49
N LEU A 17 5.29 -3.22 5.86
CA LEU A 17 3.85 -2.93 5.97
C LEU A 17 3.11 -2.86 4.64
N THR A 18 3.78 -2.49 3.55
CA THR A 18 3.17 -2.33 2.22
C THR A 18 3.66 -3.36 1.20
N THR A 19 4.35 -4.40 1.66
CA THR A 19 5.01 -5.39 0.80
C THR A 19 4.09 -6.48 0.24
N SER A 20 2.80 -6.41 0.52
CA SER A 20 1.80 -7.39 0.06
C SER A 20 1.78 -7.57 -1.46
N PHE A 21 2.09 -6.50 -2.20
CA PHE A 21 2.14 -6.48 -3.66
C PHE A 21 3.51 -6.81 -4.25
N SER A 22 4.54 -7.00 -3.44
CA SER A 22 5.91 -7.27 -3.93
C SER A 22 6.00 -8.53 -4.81
N ILE A 23 5.09 -9.50 -4.60
CA ILE A 23 5.02 -10.74 -5.40
C ILE A 23 4.28 -10.59 -6.73
N SER A 24 3.79 -9.40 -7.09
CA SER A 24 3.00 -9.20 -8.32
C SER A 24 3.74 -9.65 -9.59
N SER A 25 5.06 -9.50 -9.64
CA SER A 25 5.85 -9.99 -10.77
C SER A 25 5.88 -11.52 -10.92
N ALA A 26 5.62 -12.28 -9.83
CA ALA A 26 5.50 -13.74 -9.90
C ALA A 26 4.18 -14.21 -10.52
N GLN A 27 3.25 -13.31 -10.77
CA GLN A 27 1.90 -13.62 -11.24
C GLN A 27 1.88 -14.30 -12.60
N SER A 28 2.77 -13.92 -13.52
CA SER A 28 2.89 -14.56 -14.83
C SER A 28 3.23 -16.05 -14.72
N GLU A 29 4.16 -16.41 -13.83
CA GLU A 29 4.49 -17.81 -13.58
C GLU A 29 3.38 -18.54 -12.82
N MET A 30 2.64 -17.85 -11.95
CA MET A 30 1.47 -18.41 -11.29
C MET A 30 0.36 -18.73 -12.30
N PHE A 31 0.15 -17.90 -13.32
CA PHE A 31 -0.78 -18.21 -14.43
C PHE A 31 -0.36 -19.48 -15.18
N ALA A 32 0.92 -19.65 -15.43
CA ALA A 32 1.45 -20.85 -16.08
C ALA A 32 1.34 -22.10 -15.19
N TYR A 33 1.36 -21.96 -13.88
CA TYR A 33 1.24 -23.07 -12.91
C TYR A 33 -0.23 -23.47 -12.71
N TYR A 34 -1.14 -22.52 -12.48
CA TYR A 34 -2.58 -22.75 -12.26
C TYR A 34 -3.38 -22.63 -13.56
N LYS A 35 -2.99 -23.36 -14.61
CA LYS A 35 -3.54 -23.25 -15.98
C LYS A 35 -5.06 -23.42 -16.06
N ASP A 36 -5.63 -24.24 -15.17
CA ASP A 36 -7.06 -24.60 -15.18
C ASP A 36 -7.91 -23.55 -14.41
N MET A 37 -7.29 -22.52 -13.85
CA MET A 37 -7.97 -21.50 -13.06
C MET A 37 -8.15 -20.20 -13.84
N PRO A 38 -9.28 -19.48 -13.66
CA PRO A 38 -9.44 -18.13 -14.21
C PRO A 38 -8.33 -17.19 -13.74
N HIS A 39 -7.81 -16.35 -14.63
CA HIS A 39 -6.78 -15.35 -14.32
C HIS A 39 -7.18 -14.45 -13.14
N SER A 40 -8.47 -14.09 -13.03
CA SER A 40 -9.00 -13.30 -11.91
C SER A 40 -8.79 -13.93 -10.54
N MET A 41 -8.80 -15.27 -10.44
CA MET A 41 -8.52 -15.94 -9.17
C MET A 41 -7.05 -15.81 -8.76
N ILE A 42 -6.14 -15.81 -9.74
CA ILE A 42 -4.71 -15.65 -9.48
C ILE A 42 -4.39 -14.19 -9.15
N GLU A 43 -5.01 -13.24 -9.85
CA GLU A 43 -4.92 -11.80 -9.53
C GLU A 43 -5.44 -11.51 -8.11
N LEU A 44 -6.47 -12.24 -7.68
CA LEU A 44 -7.03 -12.15 -6.34
C LEU A 44 -5.97 -12.51 -5.27
N LEU A 45 -5.12 -13.52 -5.49
CA LEU A 45 -4.07 -13.90 -4.54
C LEU A 45 -3.10 -12.74 -4.22
N VAL A 46 -2.89 -11.82 -5.16
CA VAL A 46 -2.03 -10.65 -4.98
C VAL A 46 -2.74 -9.54 -4.20
N SER A 47 -4.02 -9.31 -4.45
CA SER A 47 -4.82 -8.25 -3.80
C SER A 47 -5.47 -8.70 -2.48
N LEU A 48 -5.63 -9.99 -2.26
CA LEU A 48 -6.32 -10.59 -1.11
C LEU A 48 -5.77 -10.17 0.26
N PRO A 49 -4.45 -9.94 0.44
CA PRO A 49 -3.94 -9.41 1.71
C PRO A 49 -4.60 -8.08 2.13
N SER A 50 -5.04 -7.25 1.18
CA SER A 50 -5.74 -6.00 1.51
C SER A 50 -7.08 -6.25 2.23
N ALA A 51 -7.76 -7.37 1.92
CA ALA A 51 -8.94 -7.80 2.66
C ALA A 51 -8.59 -8.17 4.10
N GLY A 52 -7.49 -8.91 4.30
CA GLY A 52 -6.99 -9.24 5.64
C GLY A 52 -6.59 -8.00 6.44
N ILE A 53 -5.93 -7.02 5.82
CA ILE A 53 -5.60 -5.73 6.44
C ILE A 53 -6.89 -5.04 6.91
N MET A 54 -7.91 -4.96 6.04
CA MET A 54 -9.18 -4.33 6.38
C MET A 54 -9.88 -5.02 7.56
N VAL A 55 -9.88 -6.36 7.60
CA VAL A 55 -10.42 -7.12 8.74
C VAL A 55 -9.68 -6.74 10.04
N SER A 56 -8.35 -6.72 10.04
CA SER A 56 -7.58 -6.32 11.22
C SER A 56 -7.89 -4.89 11.67
N LEU A 57 -8.05 -3.94 10.74
CA LEU A 57 -8.37 -2.55 11.08
C LEU A 57 -9.76 -2.42 11.72
N ILE A 58 -10.76 -3.15 11.20
CA ILE A 58 -12.12 -3.15 11.74
C ILE A 58 -12.16 -3.74 13.14
N PHE A 59 -11.46 -4.85 13.36
CA PHE A 59 -11.45 -5.57 14.64
C PHE A 59 -10.34 -5.12 15.59
N ASN A 60 -9.56 -4.08 15.25
CA ASN A 60 -8.39 -3.64 16.00
C ASN A 60 -8.69 -3.40 17.49
N LYS A 61 -9.77 -2.67 17.81
CA LYS A 61 -10.17 -2.41 19.21
C LYS A 61 -10.40 -3.69 20.03
N TRP A 62 -10.94 -4.74 19.41
CA TRP A 62 -11.17 -6.02 20.07
C TRP A 62 -9.86 -6.79 20.27
N ILE A 63 -8.96 -6.67 19.29
CA ILE A 63 -7.63 -7.29 19.37
C ILE A 63 -6.79 -6.63 20.47
N GLU A 64 -6.84 -5.30 20.59
CA GLU A 64 -6.17 -4.53 21.66
C GLU A 64 -6.68 -4.88 23.07
N CYS A 65 -7.94 -5.30 23.21
CA CYS A 65 -8.46 -5.81 24.47
C CYS A 65 -7.90 -7.20 24.85
N LEU A 66 -7.47 -8.00 23.86
CA LEU A 66 -7.02 -9.37 24.05
C LEU A 66 -5.49 -9.49 24.10
N LEU A 67 -4.79 -8.66 23.34
CA LEU A 67 -3.35 -8.75 23.15
C LEU A 67 -2.68 -7.42 23.53
N SER A 68 -1.59 -7.51 24.30
CA SER A 68 -0.71 -6.35 24.50
C SER A 68 -0.04 -5.94 23.18
N GLU A 69 0.38 -4.67 23.05
CA GLU A 69 1.08 -4.14 21.88
C GLU A 69 2.25 -5.04 21.44
N ARG A 70 3.08 -5.48 22.40
CA ARG A 70 4.19 -6.38 22.14
C ARG A 70 3.72 -7.73 21.57
N GLN A 71 2.65 -8.30 22.13
CA GLN A 71 2.07 -9.55 21.62
C GLN A 71 1.54 -9.36 20.21
N MET A 72 0.89 -8.22 19.92
CA MET A 72 0.41 -7.89 18.58
C MET A 72 1.58 -7.83 17.57
N ILE A 73 2.69 -7.17 17.91
CA ILE A 73 3.87 -7.09 17.05
C ILE A 73 4.50 -8.47 16.84
N VAL A 74 4.72 -9.24 17.90
CA VAL A 74 5.36 -10.55 17.82
C VAL A 74 4.49 -11.54 17.04
N THR A 75 3.19 -11.64 17.36
CA THR A 75 2.26 -12.50 16.63
C THR A 75 2.11 -12.08 15.18
N GLY A 76 2.07 -10.77 14.90
CA GLY A 76 2.05 -10.23 13.55
C GLY A 76 3.29 -10.62 12.74
N LEU A 77 4.50 -10.46 13.30
CA LEU A 77 5.75 -10.82 12.61
C LEU A 77 5.87 -12.33 12.38
N VAL A 78 5.46 -13.15 13.36
CA VAL A 78 5.47 -14.61 13.23
C VAL A 78 4.45 -15.06 12.18
N ALA A 79 3.22 -14.56 12.24
CA ALA A 79 2.18 -14.88 11.26
C ALA A 79 2.58 -14.42 9.84
N TYR A 80 3.22 -13.24 9.71
CA TYR A 80 3.76 -12.73 8.46
C TYR A 80 4.79 -13.71 7.85
N ALA A 81 5.76 -14.20 8.66
CA ALA A 81 6.75 -15.17 8.20
C ALA A 81 6.11 -16.50 7.81
N LEU A 82 5.30 -17.08 8.71
CA LEU A 82 4.69 -18.39 8.50
C LEU A 82 3.80 -18.39 7.27
N CYS A 83 2.87 -17.43 7.18
CA CYS A 83 1.96 -17.33 6.04
C CYS A 83 2.69 -16.94 4.74
N GLY A 84 3.77 -16.16 4.85
CA GLY A 84 4.66 -15.87 3.73
C GLY A 84 5.33 -17.12 3.17
N PHE A 85 5.72 -18.09 4.01
CA PHE A 85 6.39 -19.32 3.58
C PHE A 85 5.44 -20.46 3.15
N ILE A 86 4.16 -20.37 3.43
CA ILE A 86 3.19 -21.44 3.07
C ILE A 86 3.26 -21.83 1.59
N PRO A 87 3.33 -20.91 0.60
CA PRO A 87 3.40 -21.28 -0.81
C PRO A 87 4.64 -22.09 -1.21
N LEU A 88 5.73 -22.03 -0.43
CA LEU A 88 6.91 -22.86 -0.62
C LEU A 88 6.67 -24.31 -0.22
N ILE A 89 5.82 -24.54 0.79
CA ILE A 89 5.55 -25.87 1.37
C ILE A 89 4.38 -26.52 0.63
N SER A 90 3.33 -25.76 0.37
CA SER A 90 2.11 -26.25 -0.28
C SER A 90 1.61 -25.25 -1.34
N PRO A 91 1.79 -25.58 -2.62
CA PRO A 91 1.33 -24.74 -3.71
C PRO A 91 -0.18 -24.93 -4.03
N ALA A 92 -0.94 -25.67 -3.22
CA ALA A 92 -2.37 -25.86 -3.43
C ALA A 92 -3.12 -24.52 -3.29
N TYR A 93 -3.91 -24.13 -4.29
CA TYR A 93 -4.61 -22.85 -4.34
C TYR A 93 -5.38 -22.50 -3.06
N PRO A 94 -6.24 -23.40 -2.47
CA PRO A 94 -6.97 -23.06 -1.24
C PRO A 94 -6.05 -22.74 -0.05
N VAL A 95 -4.90 -23.42 0.03
CA VAL A 95 -3.92 -23.20 1.11
C VAL A 95 -3.22 -21.86 0.93
N VAL A 96 -2.80 -21.56 -0.30
CA VAL A 96 -2.22 -20.26 -0.65
C VAL A 96 -3.24 -19.16 -0.41
N PHE A 97 -4.48 -19.32 -0.85
CA PHE A 97 -5.58 -18.36 -0.64
C PHE A 97 -5.77 -18.01 0.84
N LEU A 98 -5.92 -19.02 1.70
CA LEU A 98 -6.09 -18.81 3.14
C LEU A 98 -4.86 -18.13 3.75
N SER A 99 -3.66 -18.56 3.34
CA SER A 99 -2.42 -17.94 3.81
C SER A 99 -2.34 -16.45 3.46
N ARG A 100 -2.86 -16.02 2.29
CA ARG A 100 -2.87 -14.61 1.88
C ARG A 100 -3.79 -13.75 2.75
N ILE A 101 -4.94 -14.27 3.19
CA ILE A 101 -5.83 -13.57 4.12
C ILE A 101 -5.14 -13.38 5.48
N ILE A 102 -4.60 -14.47 6.06
CA ILE A 102 -3.94 -14.42 7.37
C ILE A 102 -2.68 -13.52 7.31
N PHE A 103 -1.92 -13.59 6.22
CA PHE A 103 -0.82 -12.68 5.94
C PHE A 103 -1.27 -11.22 5.96
N GLY A 104 -2.38 -10.90 5.29
CA GLY A 104 -2.95 -9.56 5.31
C GLY A 104 -3.38 -9.13 6.72
N MET A 105 -3.99 -10.01 7.49
CA MET A 105 -4.34 -9.73 8.90
C MET A 105 -3.09 -9.43 9.73
N ALA A 106 -2.01 -10.17 9.54
CA ALA A 106 -0.73 -9.91 10.19
C ALA A 106 -0.15 -8.53 9.82
N VAL A 107 -0.18 -8.16 8.54
CA VAL A 107 0.24 -6.83 8.07
C VAL A 107 -0.62 -5.72 8.68
N GLY A 108 -1.95 -5.90 8.74
CA GLY A 108 -2.87 -4.94 9.35
C GLY A 108 -2.57 -4.73 10.83
N LEU A 109 -2.33 -5.81 11.56
CA LEU A 109 -1.97 -5.78 12.97
C LEU A 109 -0.65 -5.02 13.18
N LEU A 110 0.37 -5.31 12.39
CA LEU A 110 1.67 -4.64 12.43
C LEU A 110 1.57 -3.15 12.10
N ASN A 111 0.69 -2.78 11.17
CA ASN A 111 0.50 -1.38 10.76
C ASN A 111 -0.01 -0.52 11.93
N VAL A 112 -1.04 -1.00 12.62
CA VAL A 112 -1.59 -0.29 13.78
C VAL A 112 -0.57 -0.22 14.91
N SER A 113 0.06 -1.36 15.24
CA SER A 113 1.05 -1.43 16.33
C SER A 113 2.30 -0.58 16.04
N ALA A 114 2.73 -0.45 14.78
CA ALA A 114 3.85 0.40 14.42
C ALA A 114 3.57 1.90 14.64
N ILE A 115 2.32 2.32 14.46
CA ILE A 115 1.91 3.70 14.76
C ILE A 115 1.79 3.89 16.28
N ALA A 116 1.20 2.93 16.99
CA ALA A 116 1.01 2.97 18.42
C ALA A 116 2.36 3.10 19.15
N ILE A 117 3.30 2.19 18.90
CA ILE A 117 4.61 2.19 19.55
C ILE A 117 5.42 3.48 19.29
N ILE A 118 5.32 4.05 18.07
CA ILE A 118 5.96 5.34 17.80
C ILE A 118 5.29 6.46 18.61
N SER A 119 3.97 6.41 18.71
CA SER A 119 3.19 7.44 19.42
C SER A 119 3.41 7.40 20.93
N GLU A 120 3.62 6.22 21.50
CA GLU A 120 3.90 6.04 22.93
C GLU A 120 5.33 6.44 23.30
N ARG A 121 6.31 6.07 22.47
CA ARG A 121 7.74 6.24 22.82
C ARG A 121 8.34 7.58 22.45
N TYR A 122 7.75 8.26 21.44
CA TYR A 122 8.26 9.54 20.96
C TYR A 122 7.21 10.64 21.15
N LYS A 123 7.63 11.84 21.59
CA LYS A 123 6.76 12.98 21.83
C LYS A 123 7.13 14.19 20.96
N GLY A 124 6.16 15.08 20.74
CA GLY A 124 6.37 16.35 20.07
C GLY A 124 7.02 16.21 18.68
N LYS A 125 8.08 16.99 18.45
CA LYS A 125 8.78 17.06 17.16
C LYS A 125 9.42 15.73 16.73
N GLU A 126 9.93 14.96 17.71
CA GLU A 126 10.56 13.66 17.44
C GLU A 126 9.54 12.62 16.96
N ARG A 127 8.31 12.62 17.50
CA ARG A 127 7.21 11.76 17.04
C ARG A 127 6.89 12.04 15.57
N ILE A 128 6.73 13.33 15.22
CA ILE A 128 6.42 13.73 13.82
C ILE A 128 7.52 13.28 12.88
N GLN A 129 8.79 13.49 13.26
CA GLN A 129 9.93 13.04 12.45
C GLN A 129 9.96 11.52 12.28
N THR A 130 9.74 10.76 13.37
CA THR A 130 9.77 9.30 13.33
C THR A 130 8.63 8.73 12.49
N LEU A 131 7.43 9.32 12.54
CA LEU A 131 6.30 8.96 11.66
C LEU A 131 6.60 9.28 10.19
N GLY A 132 7.30 10.38 9.91
CA GLY A 132 7.76 10.69 8.55
C GLY A 132 8.78 9.67 8.02
N ILE A 133 9.77 9.28 8.84
CA ILE A 133 10.75 8.24 8.49
C ILE A 133 10.06 6.89 8.30
N ARG A 134 9.03 6.58 9.11
CA ARG A 134 8.19 5.39 8.96
C ARG A 134 7.62 5.28 7.55
N GLY A 135 6.99 6.34 7.05
CA GLY A 135 6.43 6.35 5.70
C GLY A 135 7.49 6.13 4.61
N SER A 136 8.68 6.73 4.77
CA SER A 136 9.80 6.49 3.86
C SER A 136 10.29 5.04 3.92
N ALA A 137 10.37 4.45 5.12
CA ALA A 137 10.78 3.05 5.30
C ALA A 137 9.81 2.06 4.63
N GLU A 138 8.51 2.34 4.62
CA GLU A 138 7.51 1.54 3.91
C GLU A 138 7.77 1.50 2.40
N VAL A 139 8.02 2.66 1.79
CA VAL A 139 8.25 2.76 0.34
C VAL A 139 9.57 2.08 -0.03
N VAL A 140 10.64 2.31 0.75
CA VAL A 140 11.94 1.64 0.54
C VAL A 140 11.79 0.13 0.69
N GLY A 141 11.07 -0.32 1.73
CA GLY A 141 10.81 -1.74 1.98
C GLY A 141 10.13 -2.41 0.80
N THR A 142 9.04 -1.81 0.31
CA THR A 142 8.31 -2.33 -0.85
C THR A 142 9.20 -2.41 -2.08
N ALA A 143 9.96 -1.36 -2.38
CA ALA A 143 10.85 -1.33 -3.54
C ALA A 143 11.95 -2.40 -3.45
N VAL A 144 12.62 -2.53 -2.29
CA VAL A 144 13.68 -3.51 -2.06
C VAL A 144 13.14 -4.94 -2.17
N LEU A 145 11.98 -5.23 -1.57
CA LEU A 145 11.41 -6.58 -1.63
C LEU A 145 10.87 -6.91 -3.02
N THR A 146 10.26 -5.97 -3.73
CA THR A 146 9.85 -6.16 -5.13
C THR A 146 11.06 -6.43 -6.03
N PHE A 147 12.15 -5.70 -5.82
CA PHE A 147 13.41 -5.97 -6.51
C PHE A 147 13.95 -7.36 -6.17
N GLY A 148 13.93 -7.76 -4.89
CA GLY A 148 14.33 -9.10 -4.44
C GLY A 148 13.50 -10.21 -5.11
N VAL A 149 12.18 -10.04 -5.20
CA VAL A 149 11.29 -10.97 -5.92
C VAL A 149 11.73 -11.15 -7.37
N SER A 150 12.13 -10.06 -8.05
CA SER A 150 12.56 -10.09 -9.46
C SER A 150 13.76 -11.03 -9.71
N PHE A 151 14.58 -11.27 -8.70
CA PHE A 151 15.69 -12.22 -8.77
C PHE A 151 15.29 -13.63 -8.34
N LEU A 152 14.47 -13.75 -7.28
CA LEU A 152 14.06 -15.04 -6.73
C LEU A 152 13.13 -15.81 -7.67
N ILE A 153 12.36 -15.11 -8.49
CA ILE A 153 11.44 -15.71 -9.45
C ILE A 153 12.15 -16.65 -10.46
N ARG A 154 13.44 -16.49 -10.69
CA ARG A 154 14.25 -17.38 -11.52
C ARG A 154 14.27 -18.83 -11.01
N PHE A 155 13.98 -19.02 -9.72
CA PHE A 155 13.92 -20.33 -9.05
C PHE A 155 12.49 -20.86 -8.94
N GLY A 156 11.54 -20.23 -9.66
CA GLY A 156 10.12 -20.52 -9.65
C GLY A 156 9.31 -19.52 -8.84
N TRP A 157 8.01 -19.43 -9.12
CA TRP A 157 7.12 -18.47 -8.46
C TRP A 157 7.05 -18.64 -6.93
N GLN A 158 7.19 -19.86 -6.42
CA GLN A 158 7.21 -20.14 -4.99
C GLN A 158 8.40 -19.45 -4.32
N ALA A 159 9.57 -19.43 -4.96
CA ALA A 159 10.77 -18.81 -4.42
C ALA A 159 10.61 -17.29 -4.21
N ALA A 160 9.72 -16.63 -4.95
CA ALA A 160 9.39 -15.22 -4.74
C ALA A 160 8.92 -14.94 -3.31
N PHE A 161 8.27 -15.90 -2.67
CA PHE A 161 7.75 -15.77 -1.30
C PHE A 161 8.83 -15.80 -0.21
N LEU A 162 10.08 -16.19 -0.54
CA LEU A 162 11.22 -16.12 0.39
C LEU A 162 11.50 -14.68 0.87
N VAL A 163 11.12 -13.65 0.11
CA VAL A 163 11.29 -12.24 0.53
C VAL A 163 10.59 -11.94 1.85
N TYR A 164 9.52 -12.65 2.18
CA TYR A 164 8.80 -12.47 3.43
C TYR A 164 9.57 -12.97 4.66
N GLY A 165 10.64 -13.73 4.47
CA GLY A 165 11.61 -14.11 5.51
C GLY A 165 12.31 -12.92 6.16
N ILE A 166 12.26 -11.73 5.56
CA ILE A 166 12.78 -10.49 6.16
C ILE A 166 12.13 -10.17 7.52
N SER A 167 10.93 -10.68 7.79
CA SER A 167 10.28 -10.51 9.09
C SER A 167 11.03 -11.20 10.23
N ILE A 168 11.81 -12.25 9.95
CA ILE A 168 12.59 -12.98 10.97
C ILE A 168 13.68 -12.10 11.58
N PRO A 169 14.62 -11.49 10.79
CA PRO A 169 15.58 -10.55 11.37
C PRO A 169 14.91 -9.33 12.00
N ILE A 170 13.78 -8.84 11.48
CA ILE A 170 13.02 -7.74 12.10
C ILE A 170 12.49 -8.18 13.47
N LEU A 171 11.95 -9.39 13.58
CA LEU A 171 11.50 -9.95 14.87
C LEU A 171 12.65 -10.05 15.87
N LEU A 172 13.81 -10.55 15.44
CA LEU A 172 14.99 -10.65 16.30
C LEU A 172 15.45 -9.26 16.76
N LEU A 173 15.53 -8.28 15.88
CA LEU A 173 15.85 -6.89 16.23
C LEU A 173 14.85 -6.33 17.24
N TYR A 174 13.55 -6.56 17.02
CA TYR A 174 12.51 -6.09 17.93
C TYR A 174 12.64 -6.71 19.31
N LEU A 175 12.81 -8.03 19.40
CA LEU A 175 12.93 -8.74 20.68
C LEU A 175 14.19 -8.37 21.47
N LEU A 176 15.31 -8.11 20.78
CA LEU A 176 16.59 -7.80 21.40
C LEU A 176 16.71 -6.35 21.87
N PHE A 177 16.16 -5.40 21.12
CA PHE A 177 16.43 -3.98 21.33
C PHE A 177 15.24 -3.17 21.85
N VAL A 178 14.00 -3.68 21.72
CA VAL A 178 12.84 -2.99 22.25
C VAL A 178 12.52 -3.55 23.64
N PRO A 179 12.77 -2.75 24.72
CA PRO A 179 12.58 -3.22 26.09
C PRO A 179 11.10 -3.49 26.39
N TYR A 180 10.88 -4.40 27.34
CA TYR A 180 9.56 -4.67 27.90
C TYR A 180 9.19 -3.45 28.78
N GLY A 181 8.36 -2.56 28.25
CA GLY A 181 7.82 -1.44 29.01
C GLY A 181 6.35 -1.70 29.31
N ASN A 182 5.92 -1.52 30.57
CA ASN A 182 4.50 -1.45 30.86
C ASN A 182 3.97 -0.14 30.26
N SER A 183 3.09 -0.26 29.29
CA SER A 183 2.35 0.87 28.69
C SER A 183 1.38 1.55 29.67
N ALA A 184 1.38 1.13 30.95
CA ALA A 184 0.45 1.59 31.98
C ALA A 184 0.69 3.03 32.45
N ASP A 185 1.89 3.60 32.22
CA ASP A 185 2.24 4.92 32.79
C ASP A 185 2.10 6.11 31.82
N LEU A 186 1.61 5.90 30.61
CA LEU A 186 1.58 6.92 29.55
C LEU A 186 0.20 7.21 28.96
N ILE A 187 -0.88 6.63 29.50
CA ILE A 187 -2.24 6.91 29.09
C ILE A 187 -2.79 8.04 29.95
N GLU A 188 -2.34 9.27 29.71
CA GLU A 188 -3.06 10.47 30.12
C GLU A 188 -2.70 11.66 29.20
N GLU A 189 -2.99 11.54 27.91
CA GLU A 189 -3.53 12.66 27.14
C GLU A 189 -4.85 12.15 26.56
N GLU A 190 -5.93 12.40 27.33
CA GLU A 190 -7.30 12.35 26.84
C GLU A 190 -7.37 13.13 25.52
N HIS A 191 -7.20 12.43 24.41
CA HIS A 191 -7.81 12.91 23.20
C HIS A 191 -9.32 12.78 23.45
N ARG A 192 -9.95 13.86 23.94
CA ARG A 192 -11.42 14.00 23.86
C ARG A 192 -11.75 13.74 22.40
N GLU A 193 -12.27 12.55 22.11
CA GLU A 193 -12.80 12.20 20.81
C GLU A 193 -13.93 13.18 20.52
N THR A 194 -13.60 14.28 19.88
CA THR A 194 -14.59 15.20 19.36
C THR A 194 -15.31 14.48 18.24
N LYS A 195 -16.63 14.36 18.33
CA LYS A 195 -17.42 13.74 17.27
C LYS A 195 -17.29 14.58 16.00
N MET A 196 -17.04 13.93 14.88
CA MET A 196 -17.01 14.59 13.58
C MET A 196 -18.36 15.23 13.27
N THR A 197 -18.33 16.46 12.77
CA THR A 197 -19.54 17.13 12.24
C THR A 197 -19.94 16.50 10.89
N GLY A 198 -21.19 16.69 10.46
CA GLY A 198 -21.67 16.18 9.16
C GLY A 198 -20.83 16.66 7.96
N GLY A 199 -20.33 17.91 8.00
CA GLY A 199 -19.43 18.45 6.97
C GLY A 199 -18.07 17.73 6.95
N GLN A 200 -17.50 17.46 8.14
CA GLN A 200 -16.25 16.71 8.27
C GLN A 200 -16.37 15.27 7.79
N TRP A 201 -17.49 14.60 8.12
CA TRP A 201 -17.80 13.25 7.60
C TRP A 201 -17.86 13.25 6.07
N ARG A 202 -18.54 14.23 5.47
CA ARG A 202 -18.66 14.34 4.00
C ARG A 202 -17.30 14.53 3.34
N THR A 203 -16.44 15.37 3.93
CA THR A 203 -15.07 15.60 3.44
C THR A 203 -14.20 14.35 3.58
N ALA A 204 -14.23 13.68 4.75
CA ALA A 204 -13.44 12.48 5.00
C ALA A 204 -13.85 11.33 4.07
N LEU A 205 -15.17 11.07 3.92
CA LEU A 205 -15.67 10.04 3.01
C LEU A 205 -15.38 10.37 1.54
N GLY A 206 -15.53 11.63 1.14
CA GLY A 206 -15.20 12.02 -0.23
C GLY A 206 -13.72 11.86 -0.56
N LEU A 207 -12.82 12.23 0.36
CA LEU A 207 -11.38 12.01 0.19
C LEU A 207 -11.01 10.53 0.28
N ALA A 208 -11.75 9.71 1.06
CA ALA A 208 -11.58 8.26 1.07
C ALA A 208 -11.95 7.62 -0.27
N VAL A 209 -13.01 8.11 -0.95
CA VAL A 209 -13.36 7.67 -2.32
C VAL A 209 -12.26 8.04 -3.31
N VAL A 210 -11.70 9.25 -3.20
CA VAL A 210 -10.55 9.66 -4.02
C VAL A 210 -9.34 8.76 -3.77
N ALA A 211 -9.00 8.50 -2.50
CA ALA A 211 -7.92 7.60 -2.12
C ALA A 211 -8.15 6.18 -2.64
N ALA A 212 -9.40 5.67 -2.53
CA ALA A 212 -9.78 4.36 -3.07
C ALA A 212 -9.52 4.26 -4.58
N ALA A 213 -9.92 5.27 -5.36
CA ALA A 213 -9.70 5.29 -6.79
C ALA A 213 -8.20 5.37 -7.18
N ILE A 214 -7.42 6.19 -6.44
CA ILE A 214 -5.96 6.29 -6.62
C ILE A 214 -5.30 4.93 -6.39
N VAL A 215 -5.63 4.26 -5.28
CA VAL A 215 -5.04 2.95 -4.93
C VAL A 215 -5.53 1.86 -5.89
N LEU A 216 -6.82 1.83 -6.22
CA LEU A 216 -7.39 0.91 -7.22
C LEU A 216 -6.58 0.99 -8.52
N SER A 217 -6.38 2.20 -9.04
CA SER A 217 -5.65 2.45 -10.27
C SER A 217 -4.17 2.03 -10.19
N ASN A 218 -3.51 2.25 -9.06
CA ASN A 218 -2.13 1.82 -8.85
C ASN A 218 -2.00 0.29 -8.75
N VAL A 219 -2.94 -0.36 -8.07
CA VAL A 219 -2.96 -1.83 -7.98
C VAL A 219 -3.26 -2.46 -9.33
N MET A 220 -4.11 -1.83 -10.19
CA MET A 220 -4.30 -2.27 -11.58
C MET A 220 -2.99 -2.27 -12.36
N ILE A 221 -2.16 -1.22 -12.24
CA ILE A 221 -0.82 -1.19 -12.83
C ILE A 221 0.00 -2.36 -12.30
N THR A 222 0.10 -2.49 -10.98
CA THR A 222 0.93 -3.49 -10.31
C THR A 222 0.57 -4.92 -10.70
N VAL A 223 -0.73 -5.21 -10.86
CA VAL A 223 -1.25 -6.55 -11.19
C VAL A 223 -1.14 -6.83 -12.69
N ARG A 224 -1.31 -5.84 -13.56
CA ARG A 224 -1.37 -6.04 -15.02
C ARG A 224 -0.04 -5.84 -15.75
N ILE A 225 0.88 -5.05 -15.23
CA ILE A 225 2.17 -4.79 -15.89
C ILE A 225 2.94 -6.08 -16.21
N PRO A 226 3.00 -7.13 -15.35
CA PRO A 226 3.67 -8.37 -15.72
C PRO A 226 3.17 -8.97 -17.03
N SER A 227 1.85 -9.10 -17.20
CA SER A 227 1.24 -9.62 -18.44
C SER A 227 1.43 -8.69 -19.63
N VAL A 228 1.41 -7.37 -19.43
CA VAL A 228 1.62 -6.40 -20.53
C VAL A 228 3.07 -6.40 -21.01
N VAL A 229 4.04 -6.55 -20.09
CA VAL A 229 5.47 -6.66 -20.44
C VAL A 229 5.75 -7.87 -21.31
N GLU A 230 5.08 -9.01 -21.05
CA GLU A 230 5.17 -10.21 -21.89
C GLU A 230 4.57 -9.99 -23.29
N GLN A 231 3.41 -9.30 -23.36
CA GLN A 231 2.70 -9.06 -24.62
C GLN A 231 3.40 -8.06 -25.54
N VAL A 232 3.91 -6.96 -24.98
CA VAL A 232 4.42 -5.81 -25.75
C VAL A 232 5.86 -5.98 -26.20
N GLY A 233 6.70 -6.66 -25.43
CA GLY A 233 8.13 -6.66 -25.72
C GLY A 233 8.84 -7.98 -25.50
N HIS A 234 8.12 -9.09 -25.39
CA HIS A 234 8.70 -10.39 -25.01
C HIS A 234 9.56 -10.30 -23.72
N GLY A 235 9.21 -9.36 -22.83
CA GLY A 235 9.88 -9.18 -21.56
C GLY A 235 9.56 -10.32 -20.60
N THR A 236 10.43 -10.55 -19.64
CA THR A 236 10.28 -11.61 -18.64
C THR A 236 9.58 -11.07 -17.38
N ALA A 237 9.08 -11.97 -16.53
CA ALA A 237 8.58 -11.65 -15.19
C ALA A 237 9.63 -10.87 -14.35
N GLN A 238 10.93 -11.18 -14.53
CA GLN A 238 12.02 -10.42 -13.92
C GLN A 238 12.05 -8.96 -14.41
N THR A 239 11.90 -8.72 -15.72
CA THR A 239 11.85 -7.38 -16.30
C THR A 239 10.68 -6.58 -15.72
N ALA A 240 9.50 -7.19 -15.63
CA ALA A 240 8.33 -6.58 -15.01
C ALA A 240 8.58 -6.20 -13.54
N GLY A 241 9.21 -7.10 -12.77
CA GLY A 241 9.56 -6.84 -11.37
C GLY A 241 10.55 -5.68 -11.21
N ILE A 242 11.55 -5.56 -12.10
CA ILE A 242 12.51 -4.44 -12.09
C ILE A 242 11.78 -3.12 -12.40
N ILE A 243 10.88 -3.11 -13.39
CA ILE A 243 10.07 -1.92 -13.73
C ILE A 243 9.20 -1.51 -12.53
N LEU A 244 8.52 -2.45 -11.88
CA LEU A 244 7.69 -2.18 -10.70
C LEU A 244 8.51 -1.71 -9.51
N ALA A 245 9.70 -2.28 -9.27
CA ALA A 245 10.61 -1.81 -8.24
C ALA A 245 11.08 -0.37 -8.51
N ALA A 246 11.46 -0.07 -9.75
CA ALA A 246 11.85 1.28 -10.18
C ALA A 246 10.69 2.29 -10.01
N MET A 247 9.45 1.88 -10.34
CA MET A 247 8.23 2.67 -10.10
C MET A 247 8.11 3.04 -8.61
N GLN A 248 8.34 2.10 -7.69
CA GLN A 248 8.30 2.34 -6.25
C GLN A 248 9.43 3.28 -5.80
N PHE A 249 10.66 3.08 -6.30
CA PHE A 249 11.78 3.97 -5.98
C PHE A 249 11.55 5.40 -6.43
N VAL A 250 11.01 5.60 -7.62
CA VAL A 250 10.68 6.94 -8.13
C VAL A 250 9.57 7.59 -7.31
N GLY A 251 8.67 6.79 -6.72
CA GLY A 251 7.69 7.26 -5.74
C GLY A 251 8.31 7.96 -4.52
N ILE A 252 9.55 7.61 -4.11
CA ILE A 252 10.25 8.29 -3.01
C ILE A 252 10.58 9.74 -3.39
N LEU A 253 10.94 9.98 -4.66
CA LEU A 253 11.25 11.33 -5.16
C LEU A 253 10.03 12.26 -5.06
N ALA A 254 8.81 11.70 -5.10
CA ALA A 254 7.59 12.46 -4.89
C ALA A 254 7.56 13.13 -3.51
N GLY A 255 8.06 12.46 -2.47
CA GLY A 255 8.18 13.04 -1.13
C GLY A 255 9.10 14.27 -1.09
N LEU A 256 10.22 14.23 -1.81
CA LEU A 256 11.16 15.35 -1.92
C LEU A 256 10.58 16.51 -2.74
N ALA A 257 9.82 16.18 -3.79
CA ALA A 257 9.18 17.17 -4.67
C ALA A 257 7.86 17.72 -4.10
N PHE A 258 7.31 17.12 -3.03
CA PHE A 258 5.98 17.44 -2.55
C PHE A 258 5.83 18.89 -2.07
N SER A 259 6.79 19.39 -1.29
CA SER A 259 6.78 20.79 -0.78
C SER A 259 6.76 21.83 -1.91
N PRO A 260 7.68 21.81 -2.89
CA PRO A 260 7.60 22.76 -4.00
C PRO A 260 6.33 22.61 -4.85
N LEU A 261 5.82 21.39 -5.06
CA LEU A 261 4.57 21.17 -5.78
C LEU A 261 3.36 21.74 -5.05
N THR A 262 3.31 21.62 -3.73
CA THR A 262 2.25 22.19 -2.89
C THR A 262 2.26 23.72 -2.98
N HIS A 263 3.44 24.37 -2.95
CA HIS A 263 3.55 25.82 -3.13
C HIS A 263 3.12 26.28 -4.54
N LEU A 264 3.46 25.50 -5.57
CA LEU A 264 3.15 25.84 -6.97
C LEU A 264 1.66 25.70 -7.30
N PHE A 265 1.05 24.55 -6.93
CA PHE A 265 -0.31 24.22 -7.35
C PHE A 265 -1.38 24.47 -6.27
N ARG A 266 -0.98 24.66 -5.01
CA ARG A 266 -1.86 24.93 -3.86
C ARG A 266 -3.07 23.99 -3.84
N GLU A 267 -4.30 24.54 -3.77
CA GLU A 267 -5.55 23.77 -3.74
C GLU A 267 -5.81 22.92 -4.99
N ARG A 268 -5.11 23.20 -6.10
CA ARG A 268 -5.25 22.44 -7.35
C ARG A 268 -4.35 21.23 -7.42
N LEU A 269 -3.46 21.02 -6.43
CA LEU A 269 -2.49 19.93 -6.47
C LEU A 269 -3.16 18.56 -6.61
N LEU A 270 -4.30 18.33 -5.93
CA LEU A 270 -5.05 17.09 -6.02
C LEU A 270 -5.57 16.84 -7.45
N LEU A 271 -6.08 17.87 -8.12
CA LEU A 271 -6.51 17.78 -9.51
C LEU A 271 -5.32 17.49 -10.43
N VAL A 272 -4.26 18.29 -10.32
CA VAL A 272 -3.10 18.19 -11.23
C VAL A 272 -2.41 16.83 -11.10
N SER A 273 -2.16 16.38 -9.87
CA SER A 273 -1.50 15.09 -9.62
C SER A 273 -2.37 13.90 -10.06
N GLY A 274 -3.68 13.95 -9.80
CA GLY A 274 -4.59 12.90 -10.21
C GLY A 274 -4.80 12.85 -11.73
N VAL A 275 -4.89 13.99 -12.41
CA VAL A 275 -4.93 14.04 -13.88
C VAL A 275 -3.61 13.54 -14.48
N ALA A 276 -2.45 13.97 -13.93
CA ALA A 276 -1.16 13.46 -14.37
C ALA A 276 -1.06 11.93 -14.20
N PHE A 277 -1.56 11.38 -13.09
CA PHE A 277 -1.61 9.94 -12.87
C PHE A 277 -2.56 9.25 -13.87
N GLY A 278 -3.73 9.82 -14.15
CA GLY A 278 -4.63 9.31 -15.19
C GLY A 278 -4.01 9.30 -16.59
N LEU A 279 -3.27 10.36 -16.94
CA LEU A 279 -2.56 10.44 -18.23
C LEU A 279 -1.45 9.38 -18.34
N THR A 280 -0.68 9.10 -17.28
CA THR A 280 0.31 8.02 -17.31
C THR A 280 -0.35 6.67 -17.57
N GLN A 281 -1.54 6.41 -17.03
CA GLN A 281 -2.27 5.16 -17.30
C GLN A 281 -2.75 5.07 -18.74
N LEU A 282 -3.29 6.15 -19.30
CA LEU A 282 -3.63 6.18 -20.73
C LEU A 282 -2.39 5.85 -21.59
N LEU A 283 -1.25 6.45 -21.29
CA LEU A 283 0.00 6.18 -22.00
C LEU A 283 0.47 4.74 -21.84
N ILE A 284 0.32 4.12 -20.66
CA ILE A 284 0.60 2.68 -20.45
C ILE A 284 -0.27 1.84 -21.39
N GLY A 285 -1.57 2.14 -21.48
CA GLY A 285 -2.51 1.39 -22.32
C GLY A 285 -2.18 1.43 -23.80
N PHE A 286 -1.60 2.54 -24.28
CA PHE A 286 -1.23 2.72 -25.69
C PHE A 286 0.25 2.46 -25.98
N SER A 287 1.03 2.01 -24.99
CA SER A 287 2.45 1.70 -25.19
C SER A 287 2.65 0.49 -26.07
N SER A 288 3.35 0.67 -27.19
CA SER A 288 3.60 -0.36 -28.22
C SER A 288 4.98 -1.01 -28.10
N ASN A 289 5.85 -0.50 -27.23
CA ASN A 289 7.19 -1.06 -27.03
C ASN A 289 7.61 -1.02 -25.55
N LEU A 290 8.51 -1.94 -25.18
CA LEU A 290 8.95 -2.13 -23.79
C LEU A 290 9.63 -0.89 -23.18
N PRO A 291 10.54 -0.16 -23.84
CA PRO A 291 11.14 1.03 -23.26
C PRO A 291 10.15 2.13 -22.89
N ILE A 292 9.18 2.42 -23.76
CA ILE A 292 8.13 3.42 -23.48
C ILE A 292 7.25 2.94 -22.34
N LEU A 293 6.82 1.68 -22.36
CA LEU A 293 6.03 1.06 -21.29
C LEU A 293 6.76 1.19 -19.95
N ALA A 294 8.06 0.86 -19.91
CA ALA A 294 8.88 0.95 -18.71
C ALA A 294 8.96 2.40 -18.20
N LEU A 295 9.29 3.35 -19.08
CA LEU A 295 9.43 4.75 -18.72
C LEU A 295 8.11 5.32 -18.14
N VAL A 296 7.00 5.08 -18.80
CA VAL A 296 5.69 5.59 -18.37
C VAL A 296 5.22 4.91 -17.09
N THR A 297 5.45 3.60 -16.94
CA THR A 297 5.15 2.88 -15.69
C THR A 297 5.97 3.42 -14.53
N ILE A 298 7.26 3.66 -14.72
CA ILE A 298 8.12 4.26 -13.69
C ILE A 298 7.64 5.67 -13.33
N ALA A 299 7.30 6.50 -14.32
CA ALA A 299 6.75 7.84 -14.09
C ALA A 299 5.41 7.83 -13.34
N SER A 300 4.58 6.77 -13.54
CA SER A 300 3.32 6.62 -12.81
C SER A 300 3.53 6.49 -11.30
N GLY A 301 4.65 5.94 -10.84
CA GLY A 301 5.00 5.85 -9.41
C GLY A 301 5.16 7.23 -8.76
N PHE A 302 5.75 8.19 -9.47
CA PHE A 302 5.85 9.57 -9.00
C PHE A 302 4.48 10.22 -8.86
N THR A 303 3.68 10.18 -9.93
CA THR A 303 2.36 10.83 -9.97
C THR A 303 1.38 10.19 -8.97
N TYR A 304 1.40 8.87 -8.81
CA TYR A 304 0.66 8.15 -7.78
C TYR A 304 1.01 8.64 -6.38
N SER A 305 2.31 8.67 -6.05
CA SER A 305 2.77 9.07 -4.71
C SER A 305 2.40 10.51 -4.40
N VAL A 306 2.55 11.45 -5.35
CA VAL A 306 2.09 12.83 -5.18
C VAL A 306 0.58 12.90 -4.96
N ALA A 307 -0.22 12.18 -5.77
CA ALA A 307 -1.67 12.20 -5.66
C ALA A 307 -2.15 11.66 -4.29
N LEU A 308 -1.63 10.53 -3.85
CA LEU A 308 -2.02 9.93 -2.56
C LEU A 308 -1.56 10.79 -1.38
N THR A 309 -0.33 11.30 -1.40
CA THR A 309 0.18 12.22 -0.36
C THR A 309 -0.67 13.48 -0.28
N THR A 310 -1.16 13.99 -1.41
CA THR A 310 -2.04 15.16 -1.44
C THR A 310 -3.38 14.90 -0.74
N VAL A 311 -3.94 13.70 -0.84
CA VAL A 311 -5.17 13.35 -0.08
C VAL A 311 -4.93 13.49 1.42
N TYR A 312 -3.83 12.93 1.94
CA TYR A 312 -3.49 13.04 3.37
C TYR A 312 -3.13 14.47 3.79
N HIS A 313 -2.50 15.23 2.91
CA HIS A 313 -2.21 16.65 3.14
C HIS A 313 -3.50 17.47 3.28
N VAL A 314 -4.46 17.28 2.36
CA VAL A 314 -5.78 17.94 2.43
C VAL A 314 -6.55 17.55 3.70
N LEU A 315 -6.50 16.27 4.11
CA LEU A 315 -7.08 15.84 5.38
C LEU A 315 -6.46 16.58 6.57
N SER A 316 -5.12 16.66 6.60
CA SER A 316 -4.39 17.35 7.67
C SER A 316 -4.69 18.85 7.72
N ASP A 317 -4.90 19.49 6.58
CA ASP A 317 -5.21 20.92 6.47
C ASP A 317 -6.65 21.26 6.83
N LYS A 318 -7.62 20.40 6.43
CA LYS A 318 -9.05 20.66 6.59
C LYS A 318 -9.66 20.10 7.87
N MET A 319 -8.98 19.17 8.56
CA MET A 319 -9.50 18.50 9.76
C MET A 319 -8.88 19.05 11.04
N PRO A 320 -9.69 19.42 12.05
CA PRO A 320 -9.17 19.75 13.38
C PRO A 320 -8.40 18.55 13.99
N ALA A 321 -7.40 18.85 14.82
CA ALA A 321 -6.54 17.84 15.45
C ALA A 321 -7.34 16.73 16.17
N GLY A 322 -8.45 17.07 16.83
CA GLY A 322 -9.29 16.11 17.58
C GLY A 322 -10.04 15.09 16.73
N VAL A 323 -10.18 15.30 15.41
CA VAL A 323 -10.88 14.37 14.49
C VAL A 323 -9.97 13.87 13.36
N LEU A 324 -8.74 14.38 13.27
CA LEU A 324 -7.80 14.03 12.19
C LEU A 324 -7.48 12.52 12.17
N SER A 325 -7.33 11.90 13.33
CA SER A 325 -7.07 10.45 13.44
C SER A 325 -8.20 9.63 12.85
N GLN A 326 -9.46 9.99 13.15
CA GLN A 326 -10.66 9.33 12.60
C GLN A 326 -10.74 9.53 11.07
N ALA A 327 -10.51 10.76 10.58
CA ALA A 327 -10.53 11.07 9.16
C ALA A 327 -9.44 10.31 8.38
N THR A 328 -8.25 10.20 8.96
CA THR A 328 -7.14 9.42 8.39
C THR A 328 -7.48 7.92 8.33
N SER A 329 -8.10 7.37 9.38
CA SER A 329 -8.54 5.97 9.40
C SER A 329 -9.57 5.69 8.31
N ILE A 330 -10.50 6.62 8.07
CA ILE A 330 -11.48 6.52 6.98
C ILE A 330 -10.79 6.52 5.61
N ALA A 331 -9.76 7.35 5.42
CA ALA A 331 -8.98 7.35 4.17
C ALA A 331 -8.20 6.04 3.97
N VAL A 332 -7.61 5.46 5.02
CA VAL A 332 -6.92 4.16 4.97
C VAL A 332 -7.90 3.03 4.62
N LEU A 333 -9.10 3.04 5.20
CA LEU A 333 -10.16 2.10 4.81
C LEU A 333 -10.55 2.27 3.34
N GLY A 334 -10.61 3.51 2.84
CA GLY A 334 -10.79 3.80 1.42
C GLY A 334 -9.70 3.17 0.56
N CYS A 335 -8.43 3.34 0.93
CA CYS A 335 -7.29 2.72 0.24
C CYS A 335 -7.41 1.20 0.19
N SER A 336 -7.73 0.55 1.31
CA SER A 336 -7.90 -0.90 1.40
C SER A 336 -9.06 -1.39 0.53
N THR A 337 -10.19 -0.65 0.55
CA THR A 337 -11.36 -0.95 -0.29
C THR A 337 -11.01 -0.84 -1.77
N GLY A 338 -10.29 0.22 -2.18
CA GLY A 338 -9.83 0.39 -3.56
C GLY A 338 -8.93 -0.75 -4.03
N SER A 339 -8.01 -1.19 -3.15
CA SER A 339 -7.12 -2.31 -3.45
C SER A 339 -7.89 -3.62 -3.69
N ILE A 340 -8.84 -3.96 -2.81
CA ILE A 340 -9.68 -5.18 -2.95
C ILE A 340 -10.56 -5.07 -4.19
N ALA A 341 -11.18 -3.91 -4.40
CA ALA A 341 -12.08 -3.67 -5.53
C ALA A 341 -11.38 -3.84 -6.88
N THR A 342 -10.06 -3.68 -6.93
CA THR A 342 -9.28 -3.83 -8.18
C THR A 342 -9.52 -5.19 -8.85
N THR A 343 -9.51 -6.28 -8.10
CA THR A 343 -9.71 -7.62 -8.67
C THR A 343 -11.11 -7.77 -9.26
N PHE A 344 -12.13 -7.26 -8.59
CA PHE A 344 -13.50 -7.29 -9.10
C PHE A 344 -13.67 -6.41 -10.34
N VAL A 345 -13.08 -5.21 -10.33
CA VAL A 345 -13.10 -4.30 -11.48
C VAL A 345 -12.36 -4.90 -12.66
N LEU A 346 -11.18 -5.51 -12.44
CA LEU A 346 -10.42 -6.18 -13.50
C LEU A 346 -11.19 -7.39 -14.07
N SER A 347 -11.85 -8.16 -13.20
CA SER A 347 -12.70 -9.28 -13.65
C SER A 347 -13.87 -8.78 -14.51
N LEU A 348 -14.54 -7.72 -14.09
CA LEU A 348 -15.64 -7.11 -14.83
C LEU A 348 -15.17 -6.52 -16.18
N LEU A 349 -14.08 -5.78 -16.19
CA LEU A 349 -13.51 -5.24 -17.43
C LEU A 349 -13.07 -6.35 -18.37
N GLY A 350 -12.52 -7.44 -17.84
CA GLY A 350 -12.10 -8.63 -18.60
C GLY A 350 -13.24 -9.35 -19.33
N THR A 351 -14.50 -9.21 -18.87
CA THR A 351 -15.67 -9.73 -19.61
C THR A 351 -15.94 -8.96 -20.89
N VAL A 352 -15.51 -7.69 -20.99
CA VAL A 352 -15.68 -6.84 -22.16
C VAL A 352 -14.43 -6.91 -23.04
N SER A 353 -13.24 -6.66 -22.47
CA SER A 353 -11.97 -6.74 -23.18
C SER A 353 -10.80 -6.87 -22.21
N SER A 354 -9.87 -7.76 -22.51
CA SER A 354 -8.60 -7.91 -21.79
C SER A 354 -7.47 -7.05 -22.37
N ALA A 355 -7.74 -6.25 -23.40
CA ALA A 355 -6.73 -5.41 -24.04
C ALA A 355 -6.20 -4.35 -23.06
N PRO A 356 -4.86 -4.15 -22.99
CA PRO A 356 -4.27 -3.14 -22.11
C PRO A 356 -4.84 -1.73 -22.34
N ALA A 357 -5.05 -1.34 -23.60
CA ALA A 357 -5.63 -0.05 -23.96
C ALA A 357 -7.03 0.17 -23.35
N PHE A 358 -7.87 -0.87 -23.27
CA PHE A 358 -9.20 -0.77 -22.68
C PHE A 358 -9.11 -0.65 -21.15
N ILE A 359 -8.33 -1.51 -20.50
CA ILE A 359 -8.19 -1.56 -19.03
C ILE A 359 -7.58 -0.26 -18.50
N PHE A 360 -6.44 0.15 -19.04
CA PHE A 360 -5.77 1.39 -18.63
C PHE A 360 -6.46 2.65 -19.13
N GLY A 361 -7.19 2.55 -20.26
CA GLY A 361 -8.09 3.60 -20.76
C GLY A 361 -9.19 3.90 -19.75
N PHE A 362 -9.89 2.86 -19.27
CA PHE A 362 -10.89 2.98 -18.21
C PHE A 362 -10.30 3.59 -16.94
N SER A 363 -9.18 3.05 -16.45
CA SER A 363 -8.55 3.52 -15.22
C SER A 363 -8.07 4.97 -15.33
N GLY A 364 -7.47 5.37 -16.46
CA GLY A 364 -7.04 6.74 -16.70
C GLY A 364 -8.20 7.74 -16.72
N LEU A 365 -9.32 7.39 -17.39
CA LEU A 365 -10.52 8.21 -17.40
C LEU A 365 -11.16 8.31 -16.00
N LEU A 366 -11.25 7.20 -15.29
CA LEU A 366 -11.73 7.16 -13.90
C LEU A 366 -10.91 8.14 -13.03
N MET A 367 -9.59 8.11 -13.14
CA MET A 367 -8.71 8.99 -12.37
C MET A 367 -8.91 10.47 -12.70
N ILE A 368 -9.11 10.82 -13.96
CA ILE A 368 -9.41 12.20 -14.37
C ILE A 368 -10.74 12.66 -13.75
N LEU A 369 -11.80 11.86 -13.84
CA LEU A 369 -13.11 12.18 -13.28
C LEU A 369 -13.07 12.33 -11.75
N VAL A 370 -12.42 11.38 -11.07
CA VAL A 370 -12.26 11.40 -9.61
C VAL A 370 -11.41 12.58 -9.14
N SER A 371 -10.44 13.02 -9.94
CA SER A 371 -9.62 14.19 -9.61
C SER A 371 -10.41 15.50 -9.67
N VAL A 372 -11.35 15.62 -10.62
CA VAL A 372 -12.30 16.74 -10.71
C VAL A 372 -13.25 16.73 -9.50
N PHE A 373 -13.76 15.55 -9.13
CA PHE A 373 -14.57 15.38 -7.91
C PHE A 373 -13.79 15.77 -6.64
N GLY A 374 -12.51 15.34 -6.52
CA GLY A 374 -11.62 15.71 -5.43
C GLY A 374 -11.44 17.22 -5.29
N LEU A 375 -11.22 17.92 -6.40
CA LEU A 375 -11.16 19.39 -6.39
C LEU A 375 -12.47 20.03 -5.92
N TRP A 376 -13.62 19.48 -6.33
CA TRP A 376 -14.92 19.95 -5.88
C TRP A 376 -15.08 19.80 -4.36
N ILE A 377 -14.66 18.64 -3.80
CA ILE A 377 -14.66 18.43 -2.34
C ILE A 377 -13.80 19.47 -1.64
N VAL A 378 -12.54 19.64 -2.08
CA VAL A 378 -11.60 20.61 -1.46
C VAL A 378 -12.16 22.01 -1.42
N LYS A 379 -12.88 22.44 -2.47
CA LYS A 379 -13.50 23.78 -2.53
C LYS A 379 -14.75 23.92 -1.64
N HIS A 380 -15.49 22.84 -1.38
CA HIS A 380 -16.74 22.88 -0.62
C HIS A 380 -16.61 22.36 0.82
N SER A 381 -15.43 21.91 1.23
CA SER A 381 -15.13 21.47 2.59
C SER A 381 -14.95 22.62 3.61
N GLY A 382 -15.07 23.87 3.18
CA GLY A 382 -14.97 25.05 4.04
C GLY A 382 -16.32 25.72 4.35
N LYS A 383 -17.43 25.10 3.94
CA LYS A 383 -18.79 25.49 4.26
C LYS A 383 -19.43 24.35 5.08
#